data_8685727607f8376554893a9bae6e96b1
#
_entry.id   8685727607f8376554893a9bae6e96b1
#
_cell.length_a   1.000
_cell.length_b   1.000
_cell.length_c   1.000
_cell.angle_alpha   90.00
_cell.angle_beta   90.00
_cell.angle_gamma   90.00
#
_symmetry.space_group_name_H-M   'P 1'
#
loop_
_entity.id
_entity.type
_entity.pdbx_description
1 polymer ?
#
loop_
_entity_poly.entity_id
_entity_poly.type
_entity_poly.pdbx_seq_one_letter_code
_entity_poly.pdbx_strand_id
1 'polypeptide(L)'
;TGCAGINDRLKSGSQIFHDALFFVLLLVWYTGARREEVCKLKLDDIFAESPVPYLFIRPTDTGRIKCESSKRKIPLHEELLRLGFLQYVEAMRRAGETLLFPELYPGGKTKRKIGDVFYDIWWIHIRPFVPNLIPGQAMHAARHTVSDALKQAGIDLENRNDVLGHSQKPLGEGASTYSEPVALEKMKLMVNKIPKVTGHLDDVVSINLLPEDRRVARPGRAK
;
A
#
# COMPACT_ATOMS: atom_id res chain seq x y z
N THR A 1 -10.79 2.95 -26.37
CA THR A 1 -11.45 2.07 -25.45
C THR A 1 -10.71 2.15 -24.13
N GLY A 2 -11.20 3.09 -23.34
CA GLY A 2 -10.54 3.58 -22.15
C GLY A 2 -10.62 2.61 -20.98
N CYS A 3 -9.78 2.85 -19.99
CA CYS A 3 -10.07 2.46 -18.64
C CYS A 3 -11.52 2.82 -18.35
N ALA A 4 -12.28 1.91 -17.75
CA ALA A 4 -13.51 2.31 -17.11
C ALA A 4 -13.12 3.47 -16.20
N GLY A 5 -13.48 4.68 -16.59
CA GLY A 5 -13.10 5.86 -15.84
C GLY A 5 -13.84 5.85 -14.51
N ILE A 6 -13.43 6.71 -13.60
CA ILE A 6 -14.19 7.00 -12.38
C ILE A 6 -15.67 7.25 -12.71
N ASN A 7 -15.95 7.87 -13.85
CA ASN A 7 -17.31 8.06 -14.34
C ASN A 7 -18.07 6.76 -14.58
N ASP A 8 -17.40 5.69 -14.99
CA ASP A 8 -18.04 4.37 -15.15
C ASP A 8 -18.24 3.71 -13.79
N ARG A 9 -17.35 3.96 -12.82
CA ARG A 9 -17.50 3.53 -11.43
C ARG A 9 -18.62 4.28 -10.72
N LEU A 10 -18.78 5.57 -10.98
CA LEU A 10 -19.84 6.42 -10.43
C LEU A 10 -21.17 6.25 -11.17
N LYS A 11 -21.14 5.96 -12.48
CA LYS A 11 -22.33 5.76 -13.31
C LYS A 11 -22.93 4.35 -13.20
N SER A 12 -22.11 3.34 -12.87
CA SER A 12 -22.61 1.99 -12.62
C SER A 12 -23.34 1.84 -11.28
N GLY A 13 -23.59 2.97 -10.61
CA GLY A 13 -24.44 3.12 -9.44
C GLY A 13 -24.35 1.93 -8.48
N SER A 14 -23.33 1.86 -7.69
CA SER A 14 -23.23 0.99 -6.51
C SER A 14 -22.16 -0.12 -6.49
N GLN A 15 -21.44 -0.41 -7.56
CA GLN A 15 -20.39 -1.43 -7.47
C GLN A 15 -19.00 -0.81 -7.31
N ILE A 16 -18.48 -0.86 -6.10
CA ILE A 16 -17.06 -0.54 -5.83
C ILE A 16 -16.23 -1.76 -6.20
N PHE A 17 -15.25 -1.59 -7.11
CA PHE A 17 -14.25 -2.61 -7.35
C PHE A 17 -13.14 -2.51 -6.32
N HIS A 18 -12.75 -3.66 -5.77
CA HIS A 18 -11.62 -3.80 -4.88
C HIS A 18 -10.37 -4.09 -5.73
N ASP A 19 -9.53 -3.08 -5.90
CA ASP A 19 -8.37 -3.08 -6.80
C ASP A 19 -7.27 -2.13 -6.28
N ALA A 20 -6.27 -1.84 -7.11
CA ALA A 20 -5.21 -0.90 -6.75
C ALA A 20 -5.73 0.49 -6.38
N LEU A 21 -6.77 1.02 -7.06
CA LEU A 21 -7.33 2.34 -6.74
C LEU A 21 -8.01 2.36 -5.37
N PHE A 22 -8.57 1.23 -4.93
CA PHE A 22 -9.17 1.10 -3.62
C PHE A 22 -8.11 0.90 -2.53
N PHE A 23 -7.18 -0.04 -2.71
CA PHE A 23 -6.31 -0.48 -1.62
C PHE A 23 -4.96 0.23 -1.52
N VAL A 24 -4.36 0.73 -2.62
CA VAL A 24 -2.99 1.30 -2.54
C VAL A 24 -2.92 2.50 -1.60
N LEU A 25 -3.89 3.42 -1.67
CA LEU A 25 -3.91 4.56 -0.76
C LEU A 25 -4.13 4.15 0.70
N LEU A 26 -5.03 3.21 0.94
CA LEU A 26 -5.30 2.69 2.27
C LEU A 26 -4.05 2.02 2.85
N LEU A 27 -3.34 1.22 2.04
CA LEU A 27 -2.09 0.60 2.45
C LEU A 27 -1.00 1.63 2.72
N VAL A 28 -0.82 2.63 1.84
CA VAL A 28 0.15 3.72 2.07
C VAL A 28 -0.16 4.46 3.36
N TRP A 29 -1.43 4.76 3.63
CA TRP A 29 -1.86 5.47 4.84
C TRP A 29 -1.70 4.60 6.09
N TYR A 30 -2.27 3.42 6.11
CA TYR A 30 -2.32 2.58 7.31
C TYR A 30 -1.04 1.77 7.59
N THR A 31 -0.04 1.83 6.73
CA THR A 31 1.27 1.17 6.95
C THR A 31 2.45 2.15 6.92
N GLY A 32 2.24 3.36 6.43
CA GLY A 32 3.32 4.30 6.15
C GLY A 32 4.32 3.81 5.10
N ALA A 33 4.03 2.73 4.37
CA ALA A 33 4.91 2.20 3.33
C ALA A 33 5.01 3.16 2.14
N ARG A 34 6.09 3.05 1.37
CA ARG A 34 6.23 3.84 0.14
C ARG A 34 5.27 3.31 -0.93
N ARG A 35 4.72 4.20 -1.77
CA ARG A 35 3.86 3.83 -2.90
C ARG A 35 4.44 2.69 -3.73
N GLU A 36 5.71 2.80 -4.11
CA GLU A 36 6.38 1.76 -4.89
C GLU A 36 6.47 0.42 -4.15
N GLU A 37 6.67 0.44 -2.84
CA GLU A 37 6.71 -0.76 -2.00
C GLU A 37 5.35 -1.46 -2.01
N VAL A 38 4.27 -0.70 -1.89
CA VAL A 38 2.90 -1.23 -1.90
C VAL A 38 2.50 -1.76 -3.27
N CYS A 39 2.76 -1.00 -4.34
CA CYS A 39 2.32 -1.35 -5.69
C CYS A 39 2.96 -2.65 -6.23
N LYS A 40 4.11 -3.04 -5.72
CA LYS A 40 4.85 -4.23 -6.16
C LYS A 40 4.69 -5.45 -5.27
N LEU A 41 3.83 -5.39 -4.25
CA LEU A 41 3.57 -6.52 -3.37
C LEU A 41 3.04 -7.72 -4.16
N LYS A 42 3.54 -8.89 -3.77
CA LYS A 42 2.98 -10.17 -4.17
C LYS A 42 2.01 -10.69 -3.12
N LEU A 43 1.16 -11.61 -3.49
CA LEU A 43 0.28 -12.28 -2.54
C LEU A 43 1.06 -13.04 -1.46
N ASP A 44 2.25 -13.56 -1.81
CA ASP A 44 3.18 -14.24 -0.86
C ASP A 44 3.86 -13.27 0.12
N ASP A 45 3.73 -11.97 -0.07
CA ASP A 45 4.20 -10.97 0.89
C ASP A 45 3.15 -10.65 1.97
N ILE A 46 1.95 -11.25 1.89
CA ILE A 46 0.85 -11.06 2.85
C ILE A 46 0.67 -12.31 3.69
N PHE A 47 0.95 -12.19 4.97
CA PHE A 47 0.91 -13.26 5.96
C PHE A 47 -0.40 -13.16 6.76
N ALA A 48 -1.49 -13.61 6.16
CA ALA A 48 -2.84 -13.53 6.71
C ALA A 48 -3.02 -14.47 7.92
N GLU A 49 -2.41 -15.66 7.87
CA GLU A 49 -2.54 -16.72 8.87
C GLU A 49 -1.66 -16.52 10.12
N SER A 50 -0.84 -15.46 10.13
CA SER A 50 -0.04 -15.13 11.32
C SER A 50 -0.96 -14.70 12.48
N PRO A 51 -0.63 -15.00 13.75
CA PRO A 51 -1.37 -14.49 14.92
C PRO A 51 -1.56 -12.97 14.88
N VAL A 52 -0.58 -12.26 14.33
CA VAL A 52 -0.68 -10.85 13.94
C VAL A 52 -0.52 -10.78 12.43
N PRO A 53 -1.59 -10.61 11.64
CA PRO A 53 -1.49 -10.49 10.19
C PRO A 53 -0.62 -9.30 9.79
N TYR A 54 0.31 -9.52 8.85
CA TYR A 54 1.26 -8.50 8.41
C TYR A 54 1.57 -8.59 6.93
N LEU A 55 2.09 -7.51 6.37
CA LEU A 55 2.75 -7.49 5.07
C LEU A 55 4.27 -7.42 5.25
N PHE A 56 5.00 -8.04 4.30
CA PHE A 56 6.45 -8.08 4.33
C PHE A 56 7.04 -7.28 3.16
N ILE A 57 7.63 -6.14 3.46
CA ILE A 57 8.37 -5.35 2.48
C ILE A 57 9.75 -5.99 2.30
N ARG A 58 10.03 -6.49 1.11
CA ARG A 58 11.30 -7.14 0.75
C ARG A 58 11.64 -6.93 -0.73
N PRO A 59 12.89 -7.21 -1.16
CA PRO A 59 13.22 -7.30 -2.57
C PRO A 59 12.43 -8.45 -3.20
N THR A 60 11.92 -8.24 -4.40
CA THR A 60 11.24 -9.27 -5.20
C THR A 60 11.72 -9.16 -6.64
N ASP A 61 11.38 -10.13 -7.48
CA ASP A 61 11.59 -10.07 -8.93
C ASP A 61 10.85 -8.90 -9.60
N THR A 62 9.79 -8.40 -8.97
CA THR A 62 9.02 -7.23 -9.42
C THR A 62 9.71 -5.90 -9.13
N GLY A 63 10.73 -5.90 -8.27
CA GLY A 63 11.50 -4.68 -8.00
C GLY A 63 12.36 -4.73 -6.74
N ARG A 64 13.38 -3.87 -6.74
CA ARG A 64 14.29 -3.71 -5.60
C ARG A 64 13.67 -2.82 -4.52
N ILE A 65 14.07 -2.99 -3.28
CA ILE A 65 13.86 -2.01 -2.20
C ILE A 65 14.96 -0.93 -2.26
N LYS A 66 14.70 0.23 -1.67
CA LYS A 66 15.64 1.36 -1.70
C LYS A 66 16.97 1.03 -1.01
N CYS A 67 16.91 0.35 0.11
CA CYS A 67 18.06 -0.07 0.93
C CYS A 67 17.65 -1.27 1.78
N GLU A 68 18.61 -2.02 2.32
CA GLU A 68 18.33 -3.19 3.17
C GLU A 68 17.49 -2.84 4.39
N SER A 69 17.72 -1.68 5.02
CA SER A 69 16.89 -1.18 6.13
C SER A 69 15.40 -0.97 5.77
N SER A 70 15.05 -0.99 4.48
CA SER A 70 13.65 -0.96 4.06
C SER A 70 12.94 -2.30 4.21
N LYS A 71 13.69 -3.41 4.36
CA LYS A 71 13.14 -4.76 4.57
C LYS A 71 12.53 -4.83 5.97
N ARG A 72 11.22 -5.06 6.03
CA ARG A 72 10.50 -5.06 7.30
C ARG A 72 9.13 -5.72 7.20
N LYS A 73 8.65 -6.22 8.32
CA LYS A 73 7.27 -6.70 8.50
C LYS A 73 6.44 -5.55 9.07
N ILE A 74 5.26 -5.30 8.51
CA ILE A 74 4.36 -4.25 8.99
C ILE A 74 3.01 -4.91 9.29
N PRO A 75 2.54 -4.92 10.56
CA PRO A 75 1.22 -5.42 10.89
C PRO A 75 0.13 -4.67 10.15
N LEU A 76 -0.94 -5.36 9.80
CA LEU A 76 -2.10 -4.74 9.15
C LEU A 76 -2.90 -3.96 10.20
N HIS A 77 -3.18 -2.69 9.92
CA HIS A 77 -4.05 -1.84 10.73
C HIS A 77 -5.46 -2.41 10.75
N GLU A 78 -6.20 -2.26 11.85
CA GLU A 78 -7.56 -2.79 12.00
C GLU A 78 -8.53 -2.28 10.92
N GLU A 79 -8.37 -1.05 10.41
CA GLU A 79 -9.17 -0.53 9.31
C GLU A 79 -8.94 -1.27 7.99
N LEU A 80 -7.73 -1.75 7.71
CA LEU A 80 -7.48 -2.59 6.53
C LEU A 80 -8.22 -3.92 6.65
N LEU A 81 -8.31 -4.49 7.86
CA LEU A 81 -9.04 -5.73 8.12
C LEU A 81 -10.55 -5.49 7.96
N ARG A 82 -11.08 -4.42 8.55
CA ARG A 82 -12.49 -4.01 8.44
C ARG A 82 -12.90 -3.76 6.98
N LEU A 83 -12.03 -3.12 6.20
CA LEU A 83 -12.26 -2.82 4.78
C LEU A 83 -11.97 -4.01 3.84
N GLY A 84 -11.87 -5.23 4.37
CA GLY A 84 -11.85 -6.44 3.58
C GLY A 84 -10.51 -6.74 2.89
N PHE A 85 -9.39 -6.20 3.37
CA PHE A 85 -8.10 -6.41 2.71
C PHE A 85 -7.70 -7.90 2.66
N LEU A 86 -7.89 -8.66 3.74
CA LEU A 86 -7.57 -10.09 3.73
C LEU A 86 -8.54 -10.89 2.84
N GLN A 87 -9.81 -10.50 2.80
CA GLN A 87 -10.80 -11.10 1.89
C GLN A 87 -10.41 -10.83 0.42
N TYR A 88 -9.88 -9.63 0.12
CA TYR A 88 -9.33 -9.31 -1.20
C TYR A 88 -8.14 -10.20 -1.55
N VAL A 89 -7.16 -10.31 -0.65
CA VAL A 89 -5.98 -11.18 -0.85
C VAL A 89 -6.40 -12.61 -1.15
N GLU A 90 -7.34 -13.15 -0.39
CA GLU A 90 -7.86 -14.51 -0.59
C GLU A 90 -8.62 -14.66 -1.92
N ALA A 91 -9.44 -13.66 -2.29
CA ALA A 91 -10.12 -13.65 -3.58
C ALA A 91 -9.13 -13.63 -4.75
N MET A 92 -8.03 -12.88 -4.64
CA MET A 92 -6.97 -12.84 -5.66
C MET A 92 -6.21 -14.18 -5.74
N ARG A 93 -5.93 -14.84 -4.60
CA ARG A 93 -5.35 -16.19 -4.58
C ARG A 93 -6.25 -17.21 -5.28
N ARG A 94 -7.56 -17.20 -5.00
CA ARG A 94 -8.55 -18.08 -5.67
C ARG A 94 -8.65 -17.81 -7.16
N ALA A 95 -8.41 -16.57 -7.59
CA ALA A 95 -8.38 -16.20 -9.00
C ALA A 95 -7.07 -16.64 -9.70
N GLY A 96 -6.12 -17.28 -8.97
CA GLY A 96 -4.85 -17.74 -9.53
C GLY A 96 -3.80 -16.65 -9.74
N GLU A 97 -4.01 -15.47 -9.18
CA GLU A 97 -3.08 -14.36 -9.28
C GLU A 97 -1.83 -14.58 -8.41
N THR A 98 -0.74 -13.95 -8.76
CA THR A 98 0.50 -13.94 -7.96
C THR A 98 0.84 -12.55 -7.43
N LEU A 99 0.40 -11.54 -8.17
CA LEU A 99 0.59 -10.13 -7.83
C LEU A 99 -0.61 -9.63 -7.03
N LEU A 100 -0.36 -8.74 -6.06
CA LEU A 100 -1.46 -8.12 -5.32
C LEU A 100 -2.29 -7.18 -6.22
N PHE A 101 -1.63 -6.49 -7.16
CA PHE A 101 -2.25 -5.54 -8.10
C PHE A 101 -1.77 -5.80 -9.54
N PRO A 102 -2.22 -6.88 -10.19
CA PRO A 102 -1.73 -7.26 -11.53
C PRO A 102 -2.05 -6.21 -12.58
N GLU A 103 -3.12 -5.44 -12.43
CA GLU A 103 -3.54 -4.37 -13.34
C GLU A 103 -2.53 -3.22 -13.45
N LEU A 104 -1.61 -3.12 -12.53
CA LEU A 104 -0.55 -2.10 -12.55
C LEU A 104 0.65 -2.51 -13.41
N TYR A 105 0.77 -3.79 -13.73
CA TYR A 105 1.92 -4.28 -14.48
C TYR A 105 1.68 -4.14 -15.97
N PRO A 106 2.44 -3.28 -16.68
CA PRO A 106 2.34 -3.20 -18.13
C PRO A 106 2.88 -4.48 -18.75
N GLY A 107 2.13 -5.07 -19.65
CA GLY A 107 2.60 -6.20 -20.47
C GLY A 107 3.83 -5.78 -21.25
N GLY A 108 4.92 -6.53 -21.11
CA GLY A 108 6.17 -6.30 -21.81
C GLY A 108 7.29 -5.66 -20.96
N LYS A 109 8.46 -5.48 -21.57
CA LYS A 109 9.63 -4.88 -20.91
C LYS A 109 9.46 -3.37 -20.79
N THR A 110 9.10 -2.89 -19.62
CA THR A 110 9.10 -1.46 -19.29
C THR A 110 10.18 -1.15 -18.27
N LYS A 111 10.83 0.01 -18.41
CA LYS A 111 11.72 0.55 -17.38
C LYS A 111 10.96 1.38 -16.35
N ARG A 112 9.65 1.51 -16.50
CA ARG A 112 8.81 2.34 -15.67
C ARG A 112 8.56 1.68 -14.31
N LYS A 113 8.64 2.45 -13.23
CA LYS A 113 8.29 1.97 -11.89
C LYS A 113 6.79 1.75 -11.79
N ILE A 114 6.39 0.68 -11.14
CA ILE A 114 4.97 0.30 -10.98
C ILE A 114 4.20 1.36 -10.18
N GLY A 115 4.83 1.93 -9.15
CA GLY A 115 4.24 3.03 -8.42
C GLY A 115 3.97 4.27 -9.27
N ASP A 116 4.77 4.54 -10.32
CA ASP A 116 4.51 5.66 -11.22
C ASP A 116 3.34 5.35 -12.17
N VAL A 117 3.17 4.08 -12.57
CA VAL A 117 1.97 3.63 -13.30
C VAL A 117 0.71 3.86 -12.48
N PHE A 118 0.73 3.43 -11.21
CA PHE A 118 -0.37 3.69 -10.29
C PHE A 118 -0.63 5.20 -10.12
N TYR A 119 0.43 6.00 -9.94
CA TYR A 119 0.30 7.44 -9.74
C TYR A 119 -0.42 8.13 -10.88
N ASP A 120 -0.12 7.78 -12.12
CA ASP A 120 -0.78 8.39 -13.29
C ASP A 120 -2.26 8.04 -13.34
N ILE A 121 -2.61 6.77 -13.04
CA ILE A 121 -4.00 6.34 -13.00
C ILE A 121 -4.74 7.07 -11.87
N TRP A 122 -4.17 7.07 -10.67
CA TRP A 122 -4.72 7.74 -9.49
C TRP A 122 -4.88 9.24 -9.70
N TRP A 123 -3.86 9.92 -10.30
CA TRP A 123 -3.87 11.36 -10.55
C TRP A 123 -5.04 11.80 -11.42
N ILE A 124 -5.33 11.06 -12.48
CA ILE A 124 -6.46 11.35 -13.37
C ILE A 124 -7.77 11.29 -12.59
N HIS A 125 -7.88 10.37 -11.65
CA HIS A 125 -9.10 10.15 -10.88
C HIS A 125 -9.29 11.14 -9.72
N ILE A 126 -8.22 11.54 -9.04
CA ILE A 126 -8.32 12.39 -7.84
C ILE A 126 -8.33 13.88 -8.15
N ARG A 127 -7.62 14.30 -9.20
CA ARG A 127 -7.47 15.70 -9.56
C ARG A 127 -8.79 16.50 -9.64
N PRO A 128 -9.89 15.95 -10.19
CA PRO A 128 -11.15 16.66 -10.25
C PRO A 128 -11.74 17.00 -8.89
N PHE A 129 -11.38 16.25 -7.85
CA PHE A 129 -11.93 16.40 -6.49
C PHE A 129 -11.02 17.21 -5.55
N VAL A 130 -9.76 17.41 -5.93
CA VAL A 130 -8.76 18.13 -5.12
C VAL A 130 -8.07 19.17 -5.99
N PRO A 131 -8.69 20.35 -6.20
CA PRO A 131 -8.23 21.34 -7.18
C PRO A 131 -6.83 21.90 -6.90
N ASN A 132 -6.41 21.96 -5.65
CA ASN A 132 -5.11 22.50 -5.23
C ASN A 132 -4.05 21.42 -5.01
N LEU A 133 -4.28 20.20 -5.50
CA LEU A 133 -3.33 19.11 -5.36
C LEU A 133 -2.10 19.34 -6.21
N ILE A 134 -0.93 19.38 -5.59
CA ILE A 134 0.35 19.59 -6.28
C ILE A 134 0.87 18.23 -6.78
N PRO A 135 1.18 18.12 -8.09
CA PRO A 135 1.73 16.89 -8.65
C PRO A 135 2.99 16.41 -7.91
N GLY A 136 3.09 15.12 -7.65
CA GLY A 136 4.24 14.49 -7.00
C GLY A 136 4.27 14.57 -5.47
N GLN A 137 3.54 15.47 -4.84
CA GLN A 137 3.59 15.66 -3.38
C GLN A 137 2.59 14.79 -2.61
N ALA A 138 1.40 14.56 -3.13
CA ALA A 138 0.28 14.03 -2.39
C ALA A 138 0.54 12.67 -1.71
N MET A 139 1.09 11.71 -2.43
CA MET A 139 1.33 10.37 -1.86
C MET A 139 2.55 10.31 -0.94
N HIS A 140 3.56 11.15 -1.18
CA HIS A 140 4.70 11.24 -0.29
C HIS A 140 4.33 11.97 1.01
N ALA A 141 3.45 12.96 0.91
CA ALA A 141 2.88 13.66 2.06
C ALA A 141 2.14 12.70 3.01
N ALA A 142 1.39 11.72 2.51
CA ALA A 142 0.70 10.72 3.34
C ALA A 142 1.67 10.01 4.30
N ARG A 143 2.85 9.61 3.83
CA ARG A 143 3.85 8.97 4.68
C ARG A 143 4.43 9.92 5.75
N HIS A 144 4.63 11.21 5.41
CA HIS A 144 5.03 12.21 6.40
C HIS A 144 3.94 12.41 7.45
N THR A 145 2.68 12.50 7.03
CA THR A 145 1.53 12.59 7.95
C THR A 145 1.47 11.38 8.89
N VAL A 146 1.70 10.16 8.39
CA VAL A 146 1.77 8.95 9.23
C VAL A 146 2.92 9.04 10.24
N SER A 147 4.11 9.49 9.81
CA SER A 147 5.25 9.70 10.73
C SER A 147 4.92 10.70 11.84
N ASP A 148 4.27 11.79 11.48
CA ASP A 148 3.87 12.83 12.44
C ASP A 148 2.75 12.33 13.36
N ALA A 149 1.78 11.59 12.86
CA ALA A 149 0.71 10.98 13.66
C ALA A 149 1.29 10.02 14.72
N LEU A 150 2.22 9.15 14.33
CA LEU A 150 2.91 8.26 15.26
C LEU A 150 3.73 9.04 16.30
N LYS A 151 4.37 10.15 15.90
CA LYS A 151 5.07 11.06 16.82
C LYS A 151 4.11 11.68 17.84
N GLN A 152 2.97 12.19 17.38
CA GLN A 152 1.94 12.77 18.25
C GLN A 152 1.32 11.72 19.21
N ALA A 153 1.28 10.46 18.78
CA ALA A 153 0.85 9.34 19.62
C ALA A 153 1.92 8.88 20.64
N GLY A 154 3.05 9.61 20.75
CA GLY A 154 4.10 9.31 21.70
C GLY A 154 5.04 8.16 21.29
N ILE A 155 5.00 7.71 20.04
CA ILE A 155 5.91 6.67 19.55
C ILE A 155 7.29 7.31 19.33
N ASP A 156 8.32 6.76 19.96
CA ASP A 156 9.70 7.23 19.83
C ASP A 156 10.25 7.07 18.39
N LEU A 157 11.38 7.73 18.12
CA LEU A 157 11.96 7.77 16.78
C LEU A 157 12.39 6.38 16.28
N GLU A 158 12.95 5.56 17.16
CA GLU A 158 13.45 4.23 16.80
C GLU A 158 12.30 3.34 16.33
N ASN A 159 11.27 3.22 17.15
CA ASN A 159 10.05 2.47 16.83
C ASN A 159 9.35 2.99 15.56
N ARG A 160 9.31 4.32 15.35
CA ARG A 160 8.79 4.90 14.09
C ARG A 160 9.64 4.52 12.88
N ASN A 161 10.96 4.47 13.04
CA ASN A 161 11.88 4.05 11.98
C ASN A 161 11.66 2.58 11.60
N ASP A 162 11.37 1.71 12.57
CA ASP A 162 11.06 0.30 12.32
C ASP A 162 9.78 0.15 11.48
N VAL A 163 8.71 0.88 11.83
CA VAL A 163 7.46 0.87 11.04
C VAL A 163 7.70 1.42 9.63
N LEU A 164 8.39 2.57 9.55
CA LEU A 164 8.57 3.28 8.28
C LEU A 164 9.72 2.72 7.43
N GLY A 165 10.63 1.93 7.97
CA GLY A 165 11.84 1.46 7.27
C GLY A 165 12.77 2.63 6.93
N HIS A 166 13.04 3.47 7.89
CA HIS A 166 14.10 4.46 7.82
C HIS A 166 15.40 3.87 8.38
N SER A 167 16.53 4.11 7.69
CA SER A 167 17.82 3.74 8.24
C SER A 167 18.09 4.56 9.51
N GLN A 168 18.40 3.86 10.57
CA GLN A 168 18.93 4.50 11.77
C GLN A 168 20.34 5.00 11.44
N LYS A 169 20.58 6.29 11.50
CA LYS A 169 21.96 6.81 11.50
C LYS A 169 22.54 6.51 12.88
N PRO A 170 23.76 5.96 12.98
CA PRO A 170 24.41 5.83 14.27
C PRO A 170 24.48 7.19 14.95
N LEU A 171 23.95 7.32 16.15
CA LEU A 171 24.15 8.48 17.02
C LEU A 171 25.49 8.30 17.75
N GLY A 172 26.60 8.66 17.07
CA GLY A 172 27.94 8.68 17.66
C GLY A 172 28.70 7.34 17.59
N GLU A 173 30.01 7.42 17.75
CA GLU A 173 30.92 6.28 17.88
C GLU A 173 30.59 5.55 19.18
N GLY A 174 30.07 4.33 19.08
CA GLY A 174 29.75 3.46 20.23
C GLY A 174 28.32 3.04 20.41
N ALA A 175 27.36 3.60 19.67
CA ALA A 175 26.00 3.08 19.68
C ALA A 175 25.94 1.79 18.85
N SER A 176 25.80 0.66 19.54
CA SER A 176 25.53 -0.64 18.92
C SER A 176 24.28 -0.55 18.06
N THR A 177 24.45 -0.60 16.75
CA THR A 177 23.43 -0.31 15.74
C THR A 177 22.47 -1.49 15.49
N TYR A 178 22.43 -2.49 16.36
CA TYR A 178 21.63 -3.69 16.23
C TYR A 178 20.68 -3.85 17.42
N SER A 179 19.70 -2.95 17.53
CA SER A 179 18.50 -3.35 18.24
C SER A 179 17.68 -4.29 17.35
N GLU A 180 17.21 -5.39 17.92
CA GLU A 180 16.28 -6.27 17.20
C GLU A 180 15.01 -5.50 16.84
N PRO A 181 14.42 -5.75 15.65
CA PRO A 181 13.16 -5.13 15.28
C PRO A 181 12.09 -5.40 16.35
N VAL A 182 11.26 -4.40 16.59
CA VAL A 182 10.14 -4.51 17.54
C VAL A 182 9.26 -5.71 17.19
N ALA A 183 8.86 -6.47 18.23
CA ALA A 183 7.93 -7.59 18.09
C ALA A 183 6.62 -7.15 17.40
N LEU A 184 6.05 -8.03 16.55
CA LEU A 184 4.87 -7.72 15.74
C LEU A 184 3.67 -7.27 16.58
N GLU A 185 3.47 -7.85 17.76
CA GLU A 185 2.38 -7.50 18.67
C GLU A 185 2.51 -6.03 19.12
N LYS A 186 3.70 -5.62 19.54
CA LYS A 186 3.97 -4.24 19.94
C LYS A 186 3.84 -3.30 18.76
N MET A 187 4.36 -3.69 17.60
CA MET A 187 4.23 -2.90 16.36
C MET A 187 2.77 -2.75 15.92
N LYS A 188 1.92 -3.77 16.12
CA LYS A 188 0.48 -3.71 15.88
C LYS A 188 -0.19 -2.61 16.68
N LEU A 189 0.16 -2.50 17.98
CA LEU A 189 -0.37 -1.43 18.84
C LEU A 189 0.04 -0.05 18.34
N MET A 190 1.25 0.09 17.82
CA MET A 190 1.73 1.36 17.24
C MET A 190 1.01 1.69 15.94
N VAL A 191 0.91 0.72 15.02
CA VAL A 191 0.23 0.90 13.73
C VAL A 191 -1.23 1.30 13.93
N ASN A 192 -1.92 0.71 14.91
CA ASN A 192 -3.30 1.08 15.26
C ASN A 192 -3.46 2.48 15.89
N LYS A 193 -2.36 3.21 16.18
CA LYS A 193 -2.39 4.64 16.53
C LYS A 193 -2.47 5.56 15.31
N ILE A 194 -2.30 5.04 14.11
CA ILE A 194 -2.51 5.84 12.88
C ILE A 194 -3.98 6.22 12.81
N PRO A 195 -4.30 7.52 12.58
CA PRO A 195 -5.67 7.99 12.60
C PRO A 195 -6.57 7.30 11.56
N LYS A 196 -7.75 6.91 11.98
CA LYS A 196 -8.78 6.35 11.12
C LYS A 196 -9.40 7.46 10.25
N VAL A 197 -9.13 7.42 8.95
CA VAL A 197 -9.68 8.38 7.97
C VAL A 197 -10.83 7.78 7.15
N THR A 198 -11.15 6.52 7.36
CA THR A 198 -12.12 5.72 6.60
C THR A 198 -13.41 5.43 7.36
N GLY A 199 -13.66 6.14 8.47
CA GLY A 199 -14.86 5.92 9.29
C GLY A 199 -16.20 6.21 8.58
N HIS A 200 -16.15 6.89 7.42
CA HIS A 200 -17.31 7.14 6.55
C HIS A 200 -17.58 6.00 5.55
N LEU A 201 -16.69 5.02 5.45
CA LEU A 201 -16.87 3.85 4.61
C LEU A 201 -17.50 2.72 5.43
N ASP A 202 -18.49 2.06 4.84
CA ASP A 202 -19.12 0.89 5.42
C ASP A 202 -18.14 -0.30 5.47
N ASP A 203 -18.45 -1.28 6.33
CA ASP A 203 -17.73 -2.53 6.37
C ASP A 203 -17.87 -3.27 5.03
N VAL A 204 -16.76 -3.81 4.54
CA VAL A 204 -16.77 -4.58 3.31
C VAL A 204 -17.31 -5.98 3.59
N VAL A 205 -18.53 -6.22 3.14
CA VAL A 205 -19.22 -7.52 3.29
C VAL A 205 -18.80 -8.52 2.21
N SER A 206 -18.50 -8.03 1.01
CA SER A 206 -18.11 -8.86 -0.14
C SER A 206 -17.06 -8.18 -0.99
N ILE A 207 -16.14 -8.98 -1.54
CA ILE A 207 -15.11 -8.51 -2.45
C ILE A 207 -15.62 -8.59 -3.89
N ASN A 208 -15.55 -7.47 -4.58
CA ASN A 208 -15.86 -7.37 -6.00
C ASN A 208 -14.55 -7.11 -6.77
N LEU A 209 -13.98 -8.18 -7.34
CA LEU A 209 -12.73 -8.06 -8.11
C LEU A 209 -13.00 -7.40 -9.47
N LEU A 210 -11.97 -6.74 -10.00
CA LEU A 210 -11.96 -6.38 -11.42
C LEU A 210 -12.19 -7.63 -12.29
N PRO A 211 -12.94 -7.55 -13.39
CA PRO A 211 -13.02 -8.62 -14.38
C PRO A 211 -11.63 -9.09 -14.82
N GLU A 212 -11.50 -10.35 -15.20
CA GLU A 212 -10.21 -10.98 -15.52
C GLU A 212 -9.46 -10.22 -16.64
N ASP A 213 -10.17 -9.82 -17.70
CA ASP A 213 -9.64 -9.02 -18.80
C ASP A 213 -9.10 -7.65 -18.38
N ARG A 214 -9.51 -7.14 -17.22
CA ARG A 214 -9.06 -5.88 -16.64
C ARG A 214 -7.96 -6.05 -15.59
N ARG A 215 -7.77 -7.26 -15.06
CA ARG A 215 -6.66 -7.61 -14.17
C ARG A 215 -5.36 -7.88 -14.91
N VAL A 216 -5.45 -8.19 -16.19
CA VAL A 216 -4.26 -8.38 -17.03
C VAL A 216 -3.59 -7.04 -17.29
N ALA A 217 -2.28 -7.01 -17.13
CA ALA A 217 -1.46 -5.86 -17.48
C ALA A 217 -1.69 -5.45 -18.95
N ARG A 218 -2.10 -4.22 -19.17
CA ARG A 218 -2.30 -3.72 -20.54
C ARG A 218 -0.96 -3.51 -21.21
N PRO A 219 -0.77 -3.94 -22.47
CA PRO A 219 0.39 -3.52 -23.23
C PRO A 219 0.44 -1.98 -23.26
N GLY A 220 1.58 -1.42 -22.85
CA GLY A 220 1.76 0.03 -22.88
C GLY A 220 1.41 0.58 -24.25
N ARG A 221 0.70 1.73 -24.30
CA ARG A 221 0.53 2.46 -25.55
C ARG A 221 1.92 2.66 -26.16
N ALA A 222 2.17 2.08 -27.32
CA ALA A 222 3.27 2.50 -28.16
C ALA A 222 3.11 4.02 -28.38
N LYS A 223 4.15 4.79 -28.04
CA LYS A 223 4.22 6.19 -28.40
C LYS A 223 4.40 6.33 -29.90
#